data_7f7f180bffb22ca4553a326f9f8a738d
#
_entry.id   7f7f180bffb22ca4553a326f9f8a738d
#
_cell.length_a   1.000
_cell.length_b   1.000
_cell.length_c   1.000
_cell.angle_alpha   90.00
_cell.angle_beta   90.00
_cell.angle_gamma   90.00
#
_symmetry.space_group_name_H-M   'P 1'
#
loop_
_entity.id
_entity.type
_entity.pdbx_description
1 polymer ?
#
loop_
_entity_poly.entity_id
_entity_poly.type
_entity_poly.pdbx_seq_one_letter_code
_entity_poly.pdbx_strand_id
1 'polypeptide(L)'
;KFLDVELDTLNIDVSRLEEALTSKTRMVLAVSILGNPCALNILRDFCDKHGLYLFEDNCESMGASLNGKLCGTFGDVATFSTFFSHHISTMEGGIIVTKDKETYHLAKSLRAHGWTRDIPSDTSIYDKNDDDFYEAYRFILPGYNARPLEISGALGVEQLKKFDSAIAHFRMLFLY
;
A
#
# COMPACT_ATOMS: atom_id res chain seq x y z
N LYS A 1 -3.30 14.05 12.45
CA LYS A 1 -3.60 13.75 13.86
C LYS A 1 -3.34 12.27 14.08
N PHE A 2 -2.68 11.92 15.19
CA PHE A 2 -2.54 10.53 15.61
C PHE A 2 -3.74 10.15 16.47
N LEU A 3 -4.17 8.88 16.35
CA LEU A 3 -5.08 8.23 17.27
C LEU A 3 -4.28 7.27 18.15
N ASP A 4 -4.81 7.02 19.32
CA ASP A 4 -4.29 6.00 20.21
C ASP A 4 -4.55 4.60 19.69
N VAL A 5 -3.93 3.60 20.29
CA VAL A 5 -4.09 2.18 19.95
C VAL A 5 -4.84 1.46 21.06
N GLU A 6 -5.52 0.38 20.70
CA GLU A 6 -6.06 -0.58 21.66
C GLU A 6 -4.91 -1.43 22.20
N LEU A 7 -4.82 -1.59 23.52
CA LEU A 7 -3.72 -2.33 24.15
C LEU A 7 -3.71 -3.82 23.80
N ASP A 8 -4.89 -4.40 23.56
CA ASP A 8 -5.02 -5.84 23.29
C ASP A 8 -4.60 -6.19 21.86
N THR A 9 -4.78 -5.26 20.90
CA THR A 9 -4.53 -5.49 19.48
C THR A 9 -3.31 -4.75 18.96
N LEU A 10 -2.88 -3.70 19.66
CA LEU A 10 -1.88 -2.71 19.24
C LEU A 10 -2.25 -1.96 17.94
N ASN A 11 -3.45 -2.16 17.44
CA ASN A 11 -3.98 -1.49 16.27
C ASN A 11 -4.74 -0.22 16.66
N ILE A 12 -4.99 0.64 15.67
CA ILE A 12 -5.75 1.88 15.83
C ILE A 12 -7.08 1.65 16.56
N ASP A 13 -7.35 2.45 17.60
CA ASP A 13 -8.62 2.42 18.33
C ASP A 13 -9.73 3.05 17.47
N VAL A 14 -10.54 2.19 16.85
CA VAL A 14 -11.61 2.62 15.95
C VAL A 14 -12.74 3.36 16.67
N SER A 15 -12.88 3.21 17.99
CA SER A 15 -13.89 3.92 18.76
C SER A 15 -13.63 5.43 18.82
N ARG A 16 -12.39 5.85 18.56
CA ARG A 16 -11.94 7.25 18.60
C ARG A 16 -11.92 7.95 17.24
N LEU A 17 -12.36 7.32 16.17
CA LEU A 17 -12.31 7.88 14.82
C LEU A 17 -13.09 9.20 14.69
N GLU A 18 -14.31 9.25 15.24
CA GLU A 18 -15.17 10.43 15.16
C GLU A 18 -14.55 11.65 15.87
N GLU A 19 -13.87 11.46 16.99
CA GLU A 19 -13.18 12.56 17.72
C GLU A 19 -11.95 13.10 16.97
N ALA A 20 -11.39 12.33 16.07
CA ALA A 20 -10.24 12.72 15.25
C ALA A 20 -10.65 13.47 13.98
N LEU A 21 -11.89 13.30 13.54
CA LEU A 21 -12.41 13.87 12.32
C LEU A 21 -12.43 15.40 12.36
N THR A 22 -12.01 16.03 11.28
CA THR A 22 -12.06 17.49 11.07
C THR A 22 -12.43 17.80 9.62
N SER A 23 -12.80 19.04 9.33
CA SER A 23 -13.04 19.48 7.93
C SER A 23 -11.81 19.37 7.02
N LYS A 24 -10.61 19.19 7.59
CA LYS A 24 -9.35 19.00 6.86
C LYS A 24 -8.98 17.55 6.69
N THR A 25 -9.65 16.61 7.35
CA THR A 25 -9.37 15.17 7.22
C THR A 25 -9.67 14.72 5.78
N ARG A 26 -8.78 13.96 5.19
CA ARG A 26 -8.90 13.43 3.83
C ARG A 26 -8.67 11.93 3.76
N MET A 27 -7.98 11.37 4.74
CA MET A 27 -7.53 9.99 4.70
C MET A 27 -7.40 9.42 6.11
N VAL A 28 -7.66 8.14 6.24
CA VAL A 28 -7.25 7.31 7.39
C VAL A 28 -6.10 6.42 6.94
N LEU A 29 -4.99 6.45 7.66
CA LEU A 29 -3.87 5.52 7.52
C LEU A 29 -3.98 4.48 8.63
N ALA A 30 -4.18 3.23 8.25
CA ALA A 30 -4.27 2.09 9.15
C ALA A 30 -3.03 1.20 8.99
N VAL A 31 -2.31 0.97 10.08
CA VAL A 31 -1.15 0.08 10.14
C VAL A 31 -1.58 -1.21 10.82
N SER A 32 -1.56 -2.33 10.08
CA SER A 32 -1.86 -3.68 10.62
C SER A 32 -0.58 -4.26 11.21
N ILE A 33 -0.40 -4.07 12.52
CA ILE A 33 0.86 -4.35 13.23
C ILE A 33 1.02 -5.84 13.54
N LEU A 34 2.25 -6.33 13.46
CA LEU A 34 2.65 -7.71 13.82
C LEU A 34 1.80 -8.82 13.17
N GLY A 35 1.29 -8.55 11.98
CA GLY A 35 0.43 -9.51 11.26
C GLY A 35 -1.03 -9.55 11.73
N ASN A 36 -1.41 -8.71 12.71
CA ASN A 36 -2.77 -8.61 13.21
C ASN A 36 -3.55 -7.55 12.41
N PRO A 37 -4.58 -7.93 11.62
CA PRO A 37 -5.34 -6.96 10.85
C PRO A 37 -6.04 -5.92 11.73
N CYS A 38 -5.98 -4.65 11.35
CA CYS A 38 -6.87 -3.64 11.90
C CYS A 38 -8.34 -4.03 11.67
N ALA A 39 -9.26 -3.38 12.37
CA ALA A 39 -10.70 -3.52 12.10
C ALA A 39 -11.06 -2.87 10.74
N LEU A 40 -10.49 -3.41 9.63
CA LEU A 40 -10.51 -2.82 8.29
C LEU A 40 -11.90 -2.64 7.71
N ASN A 41 -12.86 -3.50 8.09
CA ASN A 41 -14.27 -3.34 7.72
C ASN A 41 -14.86 -2.07 8.35
N ILE A 42 -14.64 -1.83 9.65
CA ILE A 42 -15.11 -0.61 10.36
C ILE A 42 -14.45 0.63 9.78
N LEU A 43 -13.14 0.55 9.52
CA LEU A 43 -12.38 1.66 8.92
C LEU A 43 -12.89 1.99 7.51
N ARG A 44 -13.23 0.97 6.70
CA ARG A 44 -13.79 1.18 5.37
C ARG A 44 -15.16 1.85 5.43
N ASP A 45 -16.07 1.33 6.28
CA ASP A 45 -17.40 1.88 6.47
C ASP A 45 -17.34 3.35 6.96
N PHE A 46 -16.41 3.65 7.89
CA PHE A 46 -16.18 5.00 8.36
C PHE A 46 -15.68 5.93 7.23
N CYS A 47 -14.69 5.48 6.46
CA CYS A 47 -14.16 6.26 5.35
C CYS A 47 -15.24 6.52 4.28
N ASP A 48 -16.04 5.52 3.94
CA ASP A 48 -17.14 5.66 2.97
C ASP A 48 -18.19 6.66 3.46
N LYS A 49 -18.59 6.58 4.74
CA LYS A 49 -19.53 7.51 5.37
C LYS A 49 -19.08 8.97 5.29
N HIS A 50 -17.78 9.22 5.43
CA HIS A 50 -17.21 10.57 5.52
C HIS A 50 -16.51 11.04 4.24
N GLY A 51 -16.52 10.25 3.16
CA GLY A 51 -15.86 10.59 1.90
C GLY A 51 -14.33 10.68 2.04
N LEU A 52 -13.74 9.78 2.83
CA LEU A 52 -12.31 9.72 3.09
C LEU A 52 -11.65 8.57 2.34
N TYR A 53 -10.37 8.72 2.02
CA TYR A 53 -9.54 7.62 1.56
C TYR A 53 -9.12 6.72 2.73
N LEU A 54 -9.11 5.41 2.50
CA LEU A 54 -8.50 4.44 3.41
C LEU A 54 -7.16 3.98 2.81
N PHE A 55 -6.10 4.19 3.55
CA PHE A 55 -4.76 3.70 3.22
C PHE A 55 -4.38 2.59 4.18
N GLU A 56 -4.03 1.40 3.67
CA GLU A 56 -3.58 0.27 4.47
C GLU A 56 -2.04 0.17 4.41
N ASP A 57 -1.40 0.23 5.55
CA ASP A 57 0.00 -0.17 5.68
C ASP A 57 0.06 -1.62 6.19
N ASN A 58 0.43 -2.52 5.30
CA ASN A 58 0.51 -3.95 5.55
C ASN A 58 1.96 -4.47 5.52
N CYS A 59 2.93 -3.61 5.86
CA CYS A 59 4.34 -4.00 5.86
C CYS A 59 4.60 -5.22 6.73
N GLU A 60 3.86 -5.36 7.84
CA GLU A 60 3.96 -6.49 8.77
C GLU A 60 2.82 -7.51 8.64
N SER A 61 1.89 -7.35 7.70
CA SER A 61 0.68 -8.16 7.59
C SER A 61 0.43 -8.75 6.20
N MET A 62 1.48 -8.96 5.42
CA MET A 62 1.38 -9.60 4.11
C MET A 62 0.82 -11.03 4.26
N GLY A 63 -0.27 -11.33 3.55
CA GLY A 63 -0.98 -12.62 3.65
C GLY A 63 -1.98 -12.73 4.81
N ALA A 64 -2.08 -11.71 5.68
CA ALA A 64 -3.12 -11.66 6.70
C ALA A 64 -4.50 -11.40 6.08
N SER A 65 -5.56 -11.82 6.77
CA SER A 65 -6.93 -11.64 6.31
C SER A 65 -7.90 -11.36 7.46
N LEU A 66 -8.90 -10.55 7.19
CA LEU A 66 -10.01 -10.28 8.09
C LEU A 66 -11.30 -10.81 7.46
N ASN A 67 -12.00 -11.72 8.14
CA ASN A 67 -13.24 -12.34 7.65
C ASN A 67 -13.10 -12.96 6.25
N GLY A 68 -11.96 -13.59 5.95
CA GLY A 68 -11.68 -14.23 4.67
C GLY A 68 -11.26 -13.28 3.55
N LYS A 69 -11.23 -11.97 3.78
CA LYS A 69 -10.76 -10.96 2.82
C LYS A 69 -9.34 -10.53 3.15
N LEU A 70 -8.43 -10.58 2.19
CA LEU A 70 -7.01 -10.25 2.39
C LEU A 70 -6.80 -8.77 2.76
N CYS A 71 -5.91 -8.51 3.72
CA CYS A 71 -5.36 -7.18 3.94
C CYS A 71 -4.73 -6.64 2.67
N GLY A 72 -4.84 -5.32 2.45
CA GLY A 72 -4.44 -4.68 1.20
C GLY A 72 -5.53 -4.63 0.14
N THR A 73 -6.75 -5.13 0.45
CA THR A 73 -7.89 -5.10 -0.49
C THR A 73 -9.09 -4.32 0.03
N PHE A 74 -9.04 -3.81 1.26
CA PHE A 74 -10.11 -2.99 1.86
C PHE A 74 -9.98 -1.52 1.48
N GLY A 75 -8.75 -0.99 1.50
CA GLY A 75 -8.46 0.41 1.23
C GLY A 75 -8.48 0.79 -0.25
N ASP A 76 -8.34 2.10 -0.48
CA ASP A 76 -8.15 2.68 -1.81
C ASP A 76 -6.73 2.43 -2.29
N VAL A 77 -5.78 2.46 -1.34
CA VAL A 77 -4.36 2.16 -1.55
C VAL A 77 -3.86 1.28 -0.42
N ALA A 78 -2.97 0.36 -0.72
CA ALA A 78 -2.26 -0.42 0.28
C ALA A 78 -0.76 -0.52 -0.04
N THR A 79 0.04 -0.65 1.01
CA THR A 79 1.48 -0.89 0.89
C THR A 79 1.89 -2.18 1.58
N PHE A 80 2.91 -2.83 1.01
CA PHE A 80 3.62 -3.96 1.60
C PHE A 80 5.11 -3.73 1.48
N SER A 81 5.86 -4.15 2.48
CA SER A 81 7.31 -4.08 2.47
C SER A 81 7.92 -5.38 1.95
N THR A 82 9.00 -5.24 1.18
CA THR A 82 9.88 -6.34 0.80
C THR A 82 11.30 -6.14 1.36
N PHE A 83 11.41 -5.35 2.43
CA PHE A 83 12.61 -5.18 3.22
C PHE A 83 13.06 -6.51 3.83
N PHE A 84 14.35 -6.65 4.13
CA PHE A 84 14.95 -7.93 4.48
C PHE A 84 14.33 -8.65 5.69
N SER A 85 13.70 -7.93 6.62
CA SER A 85 13.09 -8.48 7.84
C SER A 85 11.60 -8.83 7.71
N HIS A 86 11.00 -8.62 6.53
CA HIS A 86 9.58 -8.91 6.30
C HIS A 86 9.35 -10.27 5.64
N HIS A 87 8.10 -10.61 5.37
CA HIS A 87 7.64 -11.93 4.90
C HIS A 87 8.27 -12.37 3.57
N ILE A 88 8.47 -11.43 2.64
CA ILE A 88 9.22 -11.62 1.40
C ILE A 88 10.35 -10.61 1.41
N SER A 89 11.58 -11.07 1.20
CA SER A 89 12.74 -10.18 1.18
C SER A 89 13.30 -10.03 -0.23
N THR A 90 13.38 -8.79 -0.69
CA THR A 90 14.12 -8.41 -1.90
C THR A 90 15.34 -7.52 -1.57
N MET A 91 15.83 -7.61 -0.33
CA MET A 91 16.80 -6.77 0.36
C MET A 91 16.20 -5.42 0.73
N GLU A 92 15.85 -4.62 -0.24
CA GLU A 92 15.10 -3.36 -0.15
C GLU A 92 13.94 -3.41 -1.15
N GLY A 93 12.84 -2.74 -0.82
CA GLY A 93 11.72 -2.61 -1.74
C GLY A 93 10.36 -2.55 -1.06
N GLY A 94 9.34 -2.34 -1.88
CA GLY A 94 7.95 -2.30 -1.45
C GLY A 94 7.01 -2.46 -2.63
N ILE A 95 5.76 -2.78 -2.30
CA ILE A 95 4.68 -2.96 -3.25
C ILE A 95 3.57 -1.99 -2.89
N ILE A 96 3.08 -1.25 -3.88
CA ILE A 96 1.87 -0.44 -3.76
C ILE A 96 0.76 -1.15 -4.52
N VAL A 97 -0.40 -1.30 -3.89
CA VAL A 97 -1.59 -1.93 -4.46
C VAL A 97 -2.73 -0.92 -4.47
N THR A 98 -3.42 -0.81 -5.59
CA THR A 98 -4.63 0.00 -5.74
C THR A 98 -5.54 -0.60 -6.80
N LYS A 99 -6.84 -0.35 -6.70
CA LYS A 99 -7.83 -0.68 -7.74
C LYS A 99 -8.07 0.49 -8.69
N ASP A 100 -7.64 1.70 -8.28
CA ASP A 100 -7.82 2.90 -9.07
C ASP A 100 -6.70 3.05 -10.09
N LYS A 101 -7.08 3.14 -11.37
CA LYS A 101 -6.17 3.23 -12.50
C LYS A 101 -5.31 4.50 -12.45
N GLU A 102 -5.90 5.62 -12.09
CA GLU A 102 -5.20 6.91 -12.06
C GLU A 102 -4.19 6.96 -10.91
N THR A 103 -4.56 6.43 -9.74
CA THR A 103 -3.63 6.24 -8.61
C THR A 103 -2.45 5.34 -9.01
N TYR A 104 -2.70 4.27 -9.77
CA TYR A 104 -1.64 3.42 -10.30
C TYR A 104 -0.70 4.17 -11.25
N HIS A 105 -1.24 4.96 -12.19
CA HIS A 105 -0.45 5.79 -13.10
C HIS A 105 0.37 6.83 -12.34
N LEU A 106 -0.25 7.47 -11.35
CA LEU A 106 0.41 8.44 -10.48
C LEU A 106 1.58 7.81 -9.72
N ALA A 107 1.37 6.64 -9.11
CA ALA A 107 2.42 5.91 -8.40
C ALA A 107 3.58 5.51 -9.33
N LYS A 108 3.28 5.08 -10.56
CA LYS A 108 4.30 4.79 -11.59
C LYS A 108 5.15 6.00 -11.93
N SER A 109 4.52 7.16 -12.08
CA SER A 109 5.22 8.42 -12.35
C SER A 109 6.09 8.83 -11.15
N LEU A 110 5.49 8.87 -9.96
CA LEU A 110 6.16 9.32 -8.73
C LEU A 110 7.37 8.48 -8.37
N ARG A 111 7.33 7.14 -8.53
CA ARG A 111 8.48 6.26 -8.26
C ARG A 111 9.70 6.54 -9.15
N ALA A 112 9.48 7.20 -10.31
CA ALA A 112 10.47 7.51 -11.32
C ALA A 112 10.54 9.02 -11.58
N HIS A 113 10.76 9.80 -10.55
CA HIS A 113 10.98 11.26 -10.60
C HIS A 113 9.78 12.10 -11.09
N GLY A 114 8.59 11.54 -11.27
CA GLY A 114 7.46 12.21 -11.90
C GLY A 114 7.45 12.07 -13.43
N TRP A 115 8.16 11.08 -13.98
CA TRP A 115 8.33 10.86 -15.41
C TRP A 115 7.07 10.29 -16.06
N THR A 116 6.77 10.72 -17.28
CA THR A 116 5.61 10.26 -18.06
C THR A 116 5.87 9.01 -18.90
N ARG A 117 7.13 8.67 -19.14
CA ARG A 117 7.58 7.63 -20.07
C ARG A 117 6.85 6.29 -19.96
N ASP A 118 6.60 5.83 -18.72
CA ASP A 118 6.01 4.53 -18.46
C ASP A 118 4.48 4.61 -18.24
N ILE A 119 3.87 5.77 -18.44
CA ILE A 119 2.44 5.98 -18.28
C ILE A 119 1.73 5.68 -19.59
N PRO A 120 0.68 4.83 -19.59
CA PRO A 120 -0.12 4.60 -20.80
C PRO A 120 -0.77 5.85 -21.35
N SER A 121 -1.10 5.83 -22.66
CA SER A 121 -1.75 6.97 -23.34
C SER A 121 -3.18 7.24 -22.89
N ASP A 122 -3.83 6.26 -22.26
CA ASP A 122 -5.22 6.34 -21.77
C ASP A 122 -5.31 6.82 -20.31
N THR A 123 -4.37 7.64 -19.87
CA THR A 123 -4.34 8.28 -18.55
C THR A 123 -5.10 9.60 -18.54
N SER A 124 -5.66 9.97 -17.37
CA SER A 124 -6.22 11.31 -17.13
C SER A 124 -5.32 12.21 -16.28
N ILE A 125 -4.17 11.72 -15.81
CA ILE A 125 -3.27 12.53 -14.96
C ILE A 125 -2.53 13.64 -15.70
N TYR A 126 -2.45 13.56 -17.03
CA TYR A 126 -1.88 14.60 -17.90
C TYR A 126 -2.30 14.38 -19.36
N ASP A 127 -2.23 15.44 -20.16
CA ASP A 127 -2.44 15.36 -21.62
C ASP A 127 -1.13 14.98 -22.30
N LYS A 128 -1.12 13.86 -23.01
CA LYS A 128 0.06 13.36 -23.73
C LYS A 128 0.31 14.22 -24.99
N ASN A 129 1.58 14.55 -25.24
CA ASN A 129 2.01 15.22 -26.46
C ASN A 129 2.23 14.19 -27.58
N ASP A 130 2.03 14.61 -28.82
CA ASP A 130 2.28 13.77 -30.02
C ASP A 130 3.76 13.66 -30.38
N ASP A 131 4.64 14.49 -29.78
CA ASP A 131 6.09 14.44 -29.97
C ASP A 131 6.70 13.39 -29.01
N ASP A 132 7.12 12.27 -29.56
CA ASP A 132 7.73 11.16 -28.82
C ASP A 132 9.03 11.56 -28.12
N PHE A 133 9.82 12.47 -28.71
CA PHE A 133 11.05 12.95 -28.08
C PHE A 133 10.75 13.81 -26.86
N TYR A 134 9.76 14.71 -26.97
CA TYR A 134 9.31 15.52 -25.85
C TYR A 134 8.79 14.64 -24.70
N GLU A 135 7.92 13.65 -24.99
CA GLU A 135 7.37 12.73 -23.99
C GLU A 135 8.44 11.84 -23.34
N ALA A 136 9.49 11.48 -24.08
CA ALA A 136 10.60 10.67 -23.53
C ALA A 136 11.36 11.36 -22.40
N TYR A 137 11.26 12.68 -22.28
CA TYR A 137 11.99 13.49 -21.29
C TYR A 137 11.06 14.37 -20.45
N ARG A 138 9.77 14.12 -20.48
CA ARG A 138 8.78 14.93 -19.76
C ARG A 138 8.58 14.46 -18.34
N PHE A 139 8.63 15.39 -17.37
CA PHE A 139 8.34 15.19 -15.96
C PHE A 139 7.19 16.11 -15.57
N ILE A 140 6.13 15.56 -14.98
CA ILE A 140 4.89 16.29 -14.66
C ILE A 140 4.72 16.56 -13.16
N LEU A 141 5.48 15.88 -12.33
CA LEU A 141 5.40 15.95 -10.86
C LEU A 141 6.79 15.88 -10.24
N PRO A 142 7.01 16.49 -9.06
CA PRO A 142 8.16 16.19 -8.24
C PRO A 142 8.01 14.74 -7.71
N GLY A 143 8.89 13.86 -8.12
CA GLY A 143 8.83 12.44 -7.77
C GLY A 143 10.06 11.96 -7.02
N TYR A 144 10.16 10.65 -6.83
CA TYR A 144 11.20 9.96 -6.08
C TYR A 144 12.08 9.11 -6.99
N ASN A 145 13.25 8.75 -6.54
CA ASN A 145 14.06 7.69 -7.16
C ASN A 145 13.80 6.37 -6.42
N ALA A 146 12.69 5.71 -6.72
CA ALA A 146 12.24 4.49 -6.06
C ALA A 146 11.99 3.34 -7.05
N ARG A 147 12.76 3.31 -8.15
CA ARG A 147 12.67 2.22 -9.14
C ARG A 147 13.33 0.96 -8.60
N PRO A 148 12.67 -0.22 -8.73
CA PRO A 148 13.27 -1.48 -8.31
C PRO A 148 14.49 -1.83 -9.17
N LEU A 149 15.44 -2.55 -8.56
CA LEU A 149 16.57 -3.15 -9.27
C LEU A 149 16.17 -4.53 -9.82
N GLU A 150 16.76 -4.94 -10.95
CA GLU A 150 16.56 -6.28 -11.53
C GLU A 150 16.91 -7.39 -10.54
N ILE A 151 17.97 -7.21 -9.74
CA ILE A 151 18.38 -8.17 -8.72
C ILE A 151 17.30 -8.34 -7.64
N SER A 152 16.62 -7.26 -7.23
CA SER A 152 15.49 -7.33 -6.29
C SER A 152 14.33 -8.14 -6.88
N GLY A 153 14.05 -7.97 -8.18
CA GLY A 153 13.05 -8.77 -8.89
C GLY A 153 13.41 -10.25 -8.92
N ALA A 154 14.66 -10.59 -9.21
CA ALA A 154 15.14 -11.97 -9.23
C ALA A 154 15.02 -12.65 -7.84
N LEU A 155 15.41 -11.93 -6.78
CA LEU A 155 15.24 -12.41 -5.41
C LEU A 155 13.75 -12.61 -5.07
N GLY A 156 12.90 -11.66 -5.43
CA GLY A 156 11.46 -11.72 -5.19
C GLY A 156 10.79 -12.94 -5.81
N VAL A 157 11.16 -13.31 -7.03
CA VAL A 157 10.66 -14.52 -7.71
C VAL A 157 10.97 -15.78 -6.90
N GLU A 158 12.19 -15.90 -6.34
CA GLU A 158 12.56 -17.05 -5.52
C GLU A 158 11.86 -17.03 -4.14
N GLN A 159 11.67 -15.86 -3.56
CA GLN A 159 10.95 -15.70 -2.29
C GLN A 159 9.46 -16.06 -2.42
N LEU A 160 8.82 -15.66 -3.52
CA LEU A 160 7.42 -15.98 -3.79
C LEU A 160 7.13 -17.48 -3.81
N LYS A 161 8.07 -18.33 -4.26
CA LYS A 161 7.92 -19.78 -4.24
C LYS A 161 7.74 -20.35 -2.83
N LYS A 162 8.18 -19.65 -1.80
CA LYS A 162 8.13 -20.06 -0.40
C LYS A 162 7.03 -19.35 0.39
N PHE A 163 6.32 -18.41 -0.23
CA PHE A 163 5.41 -17.51 0.45
C PHE A 163 4.31 -18.23 1.25
N ASP A 164 3.58 -19.13 0.60
CA ASP A 164 2.46 -19.84 1.23
C ASP A 164 2.93 -20.68 2.44
N SER A 165 4.07 -21.35 2.31
CA SER A 165 4.65 -22.14 3.41
C SER A 165 5.13 -21.25 4.57
N ALA A 166 5.69 -20.08 4.27
CA ALA A 166 6.11 -19.12 5.28
C ALA A 166 4.90 -18.57 6.05
N ILE A 167 3.85 -18.13 5.36
CA ILE A 167 2.62 -17.64 6.00
C ILE A 167 1.96 -18.71 6.86
N ALA A 168 1.89 -19.96 6.38
CA ALA A 168 1.37 -21.08 7.16
C ALA A 168 2.17 -21.31 8.45
N HIS A 169 3.50 -21.23 8.38
CA HIS A 169 4.39 -21.36 9.53
C HIS A 169 4.19 -20.23 10.54
N PHE A 170 4.15 -18.96 10.09
CA PHE A 170 3.89 -17.82 10.97
C PHE A 170 2.55 -17.96 11.70
N ARG A 171 1.49 -18.33 10.99
CA ARG A 171 0.17 -18.56 11.60
C ARG A 171 0.20 -19.61 12.72
N MET A 172 0.99 -20.67 12.58
CA MET A 172 1.12 -21.69 13.63
C MET A 172 1.83 -21.16 14.88
N LEU A 173 2.79 -20.25 14.75
CA LEU A 173 3.53 -19.69 15.87
C LEU A 173 2.68 -18.78 16.77
N PHE A 174 1.59 -18.20 16.24
CA PHE A 174 0.71 -17.30 16.97
C PHE A 174 -0.58 -17.96 17.49
N LEU A 175 -0.73 -19.29 17.32
CA LEU A 175 -1.86 -20.05 17.88
C LEU A 175 -1.55 -20.63 19.27
N TYR A 176 -0.41 -20.30 19.84
CA TYR A 176 0.02 -20.63 21.21
C TYR A 176 0.26 -19.34 22.00
#